data_3ebc51caf0d7fb9b937db75466e64f7f
#
_entry.id   3ebc51caf0d7fb9b937db75466e64f7f
#
_cell.length_a   1.000
_cell.length_b   1.000
_cell.length_c   1.000
_cell.angle_alpha   90.00
_cell.angle_beta   90.00
_cell.angle_gamma   90.00
#
_symmetry.space_group_name_H-M   'P 1'
#
loop_
_entity.id
_entity.type
_entity.pdbx_description
1 polymer ?
#
loop_
_entity_poly.entity_id
_entity_poly.type
_entity_poly.pdbx_seq_one_letter_code
_entity_poly.pdbx_strand_id
1 'polypeptide(L)'
;SKWILDAMAIDRICMRNRLCMDVWNEMSPLPYATDFGGRSGTVGRFIELYINGEYKGIYCLSDFVNRKLLQLKKYDEKKGVVCGVLYKSGTSDIANQNERNFTPDWTAGTISWHNAWELKEPDGYECEAAWQPLIDLFDNRKSYSDVRKYFYLSNLVDYQLHVMALCIQDNWGNKNHFFSIRNIQKNIDDADPTEAARRKCIVSPWDLDTSLGGSYDGSKYDGNYSSWDPK
;
A
#
# COMPACT_ATOMS: atom_id res chain seq x y z
N SER A 1 13.83 13.61 -3.03
CA SER A 1 13.46 12.41 -2.26
C SER A 1 12.84 12.85 -0.95
N LYS A 2 11.73 12.26 -0.57
CA LYS A 2 11.14 12.43 0.75
C LYS A 2 11.57 11.25 1.62
N TRP A 3 11.81 11.50 2.90
CA TRP A 3 12.18 10.50 3.89
C TRP A 3 11.24 10.63 5.07
N ILE A 4 11.02 9.53 5.77
CA ILE A 4 10.27 9.50 7.01
C ILE A 4 11.26 9.27 8.14
N LEU A 5 11.17 10.09 9.15
CA LEU A 5 11.87 9.91 10.42
C LEU A 5 10.82 9.44 11.43
N ASP A 6 10.76 8.13 11.63
CA ASP A 6 9.78 7.49 12.49
C ASP A 6 10.36 7.31 13.90
N ALA A 7 9.67 7.87 14.88
CA ALA A 7 10.03 7.73 16.30
C ALA A 7 9.62 6.37 16.87
N MET A 8 8.83 5.57 16.15
CA MET A 8 8.33 4.25 16.57
C MET A 8 7.64 4.31 17.95
N ALA A 9 6.90 5.40 18.22
CA ALA A 9 6.44 5.77 19.56
C ALA A 9 5.50 4.74 20.20
N ILE A 10 4.67 4.05 19.42
CA ILE A 10 3.76 3.02 19.92
C ILE A 10 4.39 1.62 19.98
N ASP A 11 5.45 1.41 19.22
CA ASP A 11 6.18 0.14 19.22
C ASP A 11 7.27 0.11 20.30
N ARG A 12 6.96 -0.48 21.45
CA ARG A 12 7.89 -0.54 22.61
C ARG A 12 9.22 -1.24 22.32
N ILE A 13 9.28 -2.08 21.31
CA ILE A 13 10.52 -2.74 20.88
C ILE A 13 11.23 -2.00 19.72
N CYS A 14 10.60 -0.95 19.20
CA CYS A 14 11.13 -0.06 18.17
C CYS A 14 11.62 -0.77 16.89
N MET A 15 11.03 -1.91 16.53
CA MET A 15 11.51 -2.68 15.38
C MET A 15 10.43 -3.40 14.56
N ARG A 16 9.18 -3.49 15.07
CA ARG A 16 8.12 -4.27 14.41
C ARG A 16 7.87 -3.81 12.99
N ASN A 17 7.63 -2.51 12.80
CA ASN A 17 7.38 -1.94 11.49
C ASN A 17 8.51 -2.25 10.50
N ARG A 18 9.77 -2.06 10.92
CA ARG A 18 10.93 -2.31 10.05
C ARG A 18 11.12 -3.79 9.75
N LEU A 19 11.06 -4.64 10.78
CA LEU A 19 11.21 -6.09 10.62
C LEU A 19 10.14 -6.66 9.68
N CYS A 20 8.88 -6.32 9.91
CA CYS A 20 7.79 -6.81 9.06
C CYS A 20 7.92 -6.31 7.62
N MET A 21 8.39 -5.07 7.43
CA MET A 21 8.61 -4.54 6.09
C MET A 21 9.80 -5.20 5.38
N ASP A 22 10.85 -5.59 6.11
CA ASP A 22 11.98 -6.33 5.54
C ASP A 22 11.54 -7.74 5.12
N VAL A 23 10.76 -8.44 5.95
CA VAL A 23 10.15 -9.72 5.58
C VAL A 23 9.29 -9.58 4.33
N TRP A 24 8.47 -8.53 4.24
CA TRP A 24 7.67 -8.25 3.07
C TRP A 24 8.50 -8.09 1.79
N ASN A 25 9.58 -7.32 1.85
CA ASN A 25 10.45 -7.07 0.71
C ASN A 25 11.10 -8.36 0.18
N GLU A 26 11.41 -9.31 1.05
CA GLU A 26 11.93 -10.63 0.66
C GLU A 26 10.84 -11.56 0.09
N MET A 27 9.62 -11.47 0.61
CA MET A 27 8.51 -12.33 0.20
C MET A 27 7.93 -11.95 -1.16
N SER A 28 7.75 -10.65 -1.41
CA SER A 28 6.90 -10.16 -2.50
C SER A 28 7.62 -9.16 -3.41
N PRO A 29 8.54 -9.62 -4.26
CA PRO A 29 9.20 -8.78 -5.26
C PRO A 29 8.20 -8.27 -6.29
N LEU A 30 8.46 -7.08 -6.85
CA LEU A 30 7.67 -6.56 -7.95
C LEU A 30 7.84 -7.43 -9.21
N PRO A 31 6.75 -7.87 -9.85
CA PRO A 31 6.81 -8.77 -11.02
C PRO A 31 7.44 -8.11 -12.27
N TYR A 32 7.54 -6.80 -12.27
CA TYR A 32 8.05 -5.99 -13.36
C TYR A 32 9.26 -5.13 -12.95
N ALA A 33 9.87 -5.43 -11.80
CA ALA A 33 11.06 -4.72 -11.35
C ALA A 33 12.19 -4.86 -12.37
N THR A 34 12.84 -3.75 -12.67
CA THR A 34 14.06 -3.70 -13.44
C THR A 34 15.26 -3.69 -12.48
N ASP A 35 16.48 -3.84 -12.98
CA ASP A 35 17.74 -3.88 -12.21
C ASP A 35 17.98 -2.68 -11.28
N PHE A 36 17.11 -1.68 -11.30
CA PHE A 36 17.18 -0.48 -10.47
C PHE A 36 16.43 -0.57 -9.13
N GLY A 37 16.13 -1.78 -8.65
CA GLY A 37 15.67 -1.98 -7.27
C GLY A 37 14.26 -1.47 -6.96
N GLY A 38 13.32 -1.58 -7.90
CA GLY A 38 11.89 -1.39 -7.62
C GLY A 38 11.39 -2.43 -6.62
N ARG A 39 10.57 -2.01 -5.67
CA ARG A 39 10.00 -2.88 -4.64
C ARG A 39 8.65 -2.39 -4.19
N SER A 40 7.88 -3.27 -3.57
CA SER A 40 6.54 -2.97 -3.06
C SER A 40 6.52 -2.57 -1.58
N GLY A 41 7.63 -2.72 -0.86
CA GLY A 41 7.79 -2.29 0.52
C GLY A 41 8.89 -1.24 0.70
N THR A 42 8.83 -0.48 1.79
CA THR A 42 9.84 0.52 2.13
C THR A 42 11.12 -0.12 2.67
N VAL A 43 12.23 0.61 2.59
CA VAL A 43 13.46 0.28 3.33
C VAL A 43 13.80 1.39 4.29
N GLY A 44 14.48 1.04 5.36
CA GLY A 44 14.92 2.00 6.36
C GLY A 44 16.11 1.50 7.16
N ARG A 45 16.61 2.39 7.98
CA ARG A 45 17.73 2.11 8.91
C ARG A 45 17.46 2.76 10.24
N PHE A 46 17.83 2.09 11.31
CA PHE A 46 17.86 2.69 12.63
C PHE A 46 19.01 3.69 12.70
N ILE A 47 18.72 4.85 13.27
CA ILE A 47 19.67 5.93 13.46
C ILE A 47 19.56 6.49 14.88
N GLU A 48 20.64 7.04 15.39
CA GLU A 48 20.64 7.90 16.57
C GLU A 48 20.37 9.34 16.13
N LEU A 49 19.37 9.96 16.74
CA LEU A 49 19.01 11.34 16.45
C LEU A 49 19.62 12.30 17.45
N TYR A 50 20.34 13.30 16.96
CA TYR A 50 20.84 14.42 17.72
C TYR A 50 20.29 15.73 17.16
N ILE A 51 19.76 16.60 18.01
CA ILE A 51 19.30 17.93 17.64
C ILE A 51 20.07 18.95 18.47
N ASN A 52 20.80 19.85 17.82
CA ASN A 52 21.66 20.83 18.48
C ASN A 52 22.67 20.19 19.47
N GLY A 53 23.19 19.00 19.17
CA GLY A 53 24.11 18.26 19.99
C GLY A 53 23.45 17.44 21.13
N GLU A 54 22.15 17.51 21.29
CA GLU A 54 21.43 16.78 22.33
C GLU A 54 20.84 15.48 21.73
N TYR A 55 21.11 14.35 22.39
CA TYR A 55 20.57 13.04 21.99
C TYR A 55 19.06 12.96 22.20
N LYS A 56 18.32 12.56 21.16
CA LYS A 56 16.86 12.46 21.15
C LYS A 56 16.33 11.04 21.06
N GLY A 57 17.19 10.04 20.97
CA GLY A 57 16.82 8.64 20.93
C GLY A 57 17.10 7.95 19.59
N ILE A 58 16.60 6.73 19.48
CA ILE A 58 16.67 5.90 18.26
C ILE A 58 15.43 6.13 17.42
N TYR A 59 15.65 6.36 16.14
CA TYR A 59 14.61 6.56 15.12
C TYR A 59 14.84 5.61 13.94
N CYS A 60 13.80 5.30 13.20
CA CYS A 60 13.91 4.65 11.90
C CYS A 60 13.83 5.69 10.78
N LEU A 61 14.92 5.87 10.04
CA LEU A 61 14.93 6.67 8.82
C LEU A 61 14.58 5.78 7.66
N SER A 62 13.41 5.97 7.03
CA SER A 62 12.94 5.15 5.93
C SER A 62 12.50 5.99 4.72
N ASP A 63 12.49 5.37 3.55
CA ASP A 63 11.74 5.87 2.41
C ASP A 63 10.23 5.65 2.63
N PHE A 64 9.41 6.01 1.66
CA PHE A 64 7.98 5.76 1.74
C PHE A 64 7.44 5.28 0.39
N VAL A 65 6.28 4.61 0.41
CA VAL A 65 5.64 4.11 -0.80
C VAL A 65 5.28 5.26 -1.73
N ASN A 66 5.85 5.26 -2.91
CA ASN A 66 5.67 6.30 -3.91
C ASN A 66 5.91 5.78 -5.33
N ARG A 67 5.64 6.65 -6.31
CA ARG A 67 5.81 6.34 -7.72
C ARG A 67 7.19 5.77 -8.09
N LYS A 68 8.27 6.30 -7.50
CA LYS A 68 9.65 5.86 -7.84
C LYS A 68 9.94 4.48 -7.26
N LEU A 69 9.56 4.25 -6.01
CA LEU A 69 9.71 2.96 -5.33
C LEU A 69 9.04 1.85 -6.13
N LEU A 70 7.79 2.07 -6.52
CA LEU A 70 6.95 1.14 -7.28
C LEU A 70 7.22 1.18 -8.80
N GLN A 71 8.16 1.97 -9.26
CA GLN A 71 8.47 2.16 -10.69
C GLN A 71 7.24 2.47 -11.56
N LEU A 72 6.26 3.23 -11.02
CA LEU A 72 5.07 3.59 -11.78
C LEU A 72 5.40 4.59 -12.89
N LYS A 73 4.70 4.48 -14.00
CA LYS A 73 4.82 5.44 -15.10
C LYS A 73 4.27 6.79 -14.68
N LYS A 74 5.05 7.85 -14.95
CA LYS A 74 4.61 9.22 -14.68
C LYS A 74 3.42 9.58 -15.59
N TYR A 75 2.56 10.46 -15.08
CA TYR A 75 1.54 11.14 -15.88
C TYR A 75 2.17 11.81 -17.09
N ASP A 76 1.59 11.62 -18.25
CA ASP A 76 2.05 12.27 -19.50
C ASP A 76 1.39 13.64 -19.63
N GLU A 77 2.06 14.67 -19.10
CA GLU A 77 1.57 16.05 -19.10
C GLU A 77 1.34 16.61 -20.51
N LYS A 78 2.12 16.15 -21.50
CA LYS A 78 2.00 16.62 -22.89
C LYS A 78 0.74 16.11 -23.57
N LYS A 79 0.31 14.91 -23.21
CA LYS A 79 -0.86 14.25 -23.78
C LYS A 79 -2.07 14.30 -22.88
N GLY A 80 -1.91 14.72 -21.61
CA GLY A 80 -2.98 14.66 -20.62
C GLY A 80 -3.38 13.21 -20.26
N VAL A 81 -2.43 12.26 -20.30
CA VAL A 81 -2.74 10.83 -20.14
C VAL A 81 -2.25 10.31 -18.81
N VAL A 82 -3.18 9.75 -18.03
CA VAL A 82 -2.87 9.00 -16.80
C VAL A 82 -2.20 7.69 -17.20
N CYS A 83 -1.03 7.41 -16.62
CA CYS A 83 -0.28 6.19 -16.88
C CYS A 83 -0.20 5.29 -15.64
N GLY A 84 0.53 5.69 -14.62
CA GLY A 84 0.61 4.97 -13.36
C GLY A 84 -0.36 5.54 -12.33
N VAL A 85 -0.89 4.70 -11.46
CA VAL A 85 -1.78 5.11 -10.37
C VAL A 85 -1.34 4.50 -9.04
N LEU A 86 -1.52 5.27 -7.97
CA LEU A 86 -1.24 4.86 -6.61
C LEU A 86 -2.36 5.36 -5.69
N TYR A 87 -2.96 4.44 -4.98
CA TYR A 87 -4.01 4.73 -4.00
C TYR A 87 -3.57 4.28 -2.62
N LYS A 88 -3.87 5.08 -1.60
CA LYS A 88 -3.64 4.74 -0.20
C LYS A 88 -4.98 4.51 0.48
N SER A 89 -5.15 3.38 1.15
CA SER A 89 -6.27 3.19 2.07
C SER A 89 -6.00 3.93 3.38
N GLY A 90 -6.96 4.66 3.90
CA GLY A 90 -6.69 5.61 4.98
C GLY A 90 -7.70 5.70 6.11
N THR A 91 -8.81 4.96 6.08
CA THR A 91 -9.78 5.02 7.18
C THR A 91 -9.79 3.78 8.04
N SER A 92 -10.01 3.99 9.34
CA SER A 92 -10.28 2.93 10.31
C SER A 92 -11.76 2.51 10.35
N ASP A 93 -12.63 3.20 9.62
CA ASP A 93 -14.05 2.90 9.61
C ASP A 93 -14.36 1.74 8.65
N ILE A 94 -14.39 0.53 9.21
CA ILE A 94 -14.66 -0.71 8.49
C ILE A 94 -16.05 -0.69 7.83
N ALA A 95 -17.02 -0.01 8.41
CA ALA A 95 -18.38 0.08 7.86
C ALA A 95 -18.38 0.86 6.54
N ASN A 96 -17.64 1.94 6.46
CA ASN A 96 -17.51 2.74 5.24
C ASN A 96 -16.63 2.10 4.17
N GLN A 97 -15.78 1.16 4.54
CA GLN A 97 -14.89 0.45 3.61
C GLN A 97 -15.62 -0.60 2.77
N ASN A 98 -16.70 -1.15 3.29
CA ASN A 98 -17.51 -2.15 2.61
C ASN A 98 -18.66 -1.54 1.82
N GLU A 99 -18.99 -0.28 2.05
CA GLU A 99 -20.07 0.37 1.34
C GLU A 99 -19.63 0.77 -0.07
N ARG A 100 -20.40 0.30 -1.03
CA ARG A 100 -20.21 0.43 -2.48
C ARG A 100 -20.43 1.86 -3.00
N ASN A 101 -20.51 2.86 -2.14
CA ASN A 101 -20.71 4.25 -2.52
C ASN A 101 -19.39 4.92 -2.94
N PHE A 102 -18.62 4.18 -3.72
CA PHE A 102 -17.44 4.68 -4.38
C PHE A 102 -17.85 5.40 -5.67
N THR A 103 -18.64 6.46 -5.54
CA THR A 103 -18.88 7.40 -6.63
C THR A 103 -18.01 8.62 -6.37
N PRO A 104 -16.89 8.76 -7.08
CA PRO A 104 -16.13 9.99 -7.01
C PRO A 104 -17.00 11.15 -7.44
N ASP A 105 -17.04 12.22 -6.65
CA ASP A 105 -17.64 13.46 -7.11
C ASP A 105 -16.66 14.23 -7.98
N TRP A 106 -16.62 13.88 -9.26
CA TRP A 106 -15.77 14.52 -10.26
C TRP A 106 -16.10 16.00 -10.47
N THR A 107 -17.26 16.46 -10.03
CA THR A 107 -17.74 17.81 -10.33
C THR A 107 -17.24 18.85 -9.34
N ALA A 108 -16.81 18.44 -8.17
CA ALA A 108 -16.51 19.36 -7.07
C ALA A 108 -15.11 19.99 -7.14
N GLY A 109 -14.17 19.48 -7.94
CA GLY A 109 -12.80 19.98 -8.02
C GLY A 109 -12.05 19.95 -6.68
N THR A 110 -12.64 19.31 -5.67
CA THR A 110 -12.10 19.15 -4.34
C THR A 110 -11.50 17.77 -4.21
N ILE A 111 -10.31 17.69 -3.64
CA ILE A 111 -9.71 16.47 -3.15
C ILE A 111 -10.61 15.95 -2.03
N SER A 112 -11.65 15.23 -2.39
CA SER A 112 -12.49 14.60 -1.39
C SER A 112 -11.96 13.19 -1.13
N TRP A 113 -11.77 12.87 0.14
CA TRP A 113 -11.56 11.52 0.60
C TRP A 113 -12.78 10.68 0.21
N HIS A 114 -12.70 9.96 -0.89
CA HIS A 114 -13.77 9.05 -1.26
C HIS A 114 -13.69 7.82 -0.34
N ASN A 115 -14.46 7.87 0.75
CA ASN A 115 -14.77 6.71 1.59
C ASN A 115 -13.59 5.77 1.85
N ALA A 116 -12.45 6.30 2.31
CA ALA A 116 -11.29 5.52 2.70
C ALA A 116 -10.09 5.48 1.74
N TRP A 117 -10.15 6.04 0.56
CA TRP A 117 -9.04 6.01 -0.39
C TRP A 117 -8.54 7.41 -0.74
N GLU A 118 -7.24 7.53 -0.84
CA GLU A 118 -6.54 8.75 -1.24
C GLU A 118 -5.74 8.48 -2.51
N LEU A 119 -5.92 9.29 -3.55
CA LEU A 119 -5.08 9.25 -4.74
C LEU A 119 -3.72 9.88 -4.44
N LYS A 120 -2.65 9.10 -4.59
CA LYS A 120 -1.25 9.54 -4.39
C LYS A 120 -0.51 9.76 -5.70
N GLU A 121 -0.94 9.10 -6.76
CA GLU A 121 -0.43 9.28 -8.13
C GLU A 121 -1.60 9.11 -9.13
N PRO A 122 -1.72 9.98 -10.09
CA PRO A 122 -0.89 11.16 -10.39
C PRO A 122 -1.10 12.29 -9.38
N ASP A 123 -0.01 12.76 -8.77
CA ASP A 123 -0.05 13.86 -7.79
C ASP A 123 -0.46 15.18 -8.48
N GLY A 124 -1.51 15.82 -7.97
CA GLY A 124 -2.06 17.06 -8.51
C GLY A 124 -2.89 16.94 -9.79
N TYR A 125 -3.18 15.73 -10.27
CA TYR A 125 -3.98 15.48 -11.49
C TYR A 125 -5.14 14.53 -11.21
N GLU A 126 -6.04 14.95 -10.30
CA GLU A 126 -7.26 14.18 -10.03
C GLU A 126 -8.24 14.27 -11.18
N CYS A 127 -8.65 13.13 -11.69
CA CYS A 127 -9.65 13.02 -12.76
C CYS A 127 -10.27 11.62 -12.77
N GLU A 128 -11.38 11.47 -13.48
CA GLU A 128 -12.06 10.19 -13.65
C GLU A 128 -11.11 9.07 -14.10
N ALA A 129 -10.26 9.34 -15.09
CA ALA A 129 -9.30 8.36 -15.60
C ALA A 129 -8.28 7.88 -14.54
N ALA A 130 -8.02 8.67 -13.50
CA ALA A 130 -7.15 8.27 -12.40
C ALA A 130 -7.88 7.40 -11.36
N TRP A 131 -9.18 7.56 -11.19
CA TRP A 131 -9.99 6.80 -10.24
C TRP A 131 -10.63 5.55 -10.84
N GLN A 132 -10.94 5.55 -12.13
CA GLN A 132 -11.60 4.43 -12.81
C GLN A 132 -10.92 3.08 -12.57
N PRO A 133 -9.57 2.96 -12.58
CA PRO A 133 -8.94 1.67 -12.29
C PRO A 133 -9.24 1.12 -10.90
N LEU A 134 -9.38 1.98 -9.89
CA LEU A 134 -9.76 1.54 -8.55
C LEU A 134 -11.21 1.08 -8.49
N ILE A 135 -12.10 1.79 -9.16
CA ILE A 135 -13.51 1.39 -9.31
C ILE A 135 -13.60 0.02 -9.99
N ASP A 136 -12.86 -0.17 -11.08
CA ASP A 136 -12.80 -1.45 -11.79
C ASP A 136 -12.35 -2.60 -10.90
N LEU A 137 -11.36 -2.38 -10.02
CA LEU A 137 -10.91 -3.38 -9.05
C LEU A 137 -12.03 -3.81 -8.10
N PHE A 138 -12.82 -2.86 -7.60
CA PHE A 138 -13.92 -3.15 -6.68
C PHE A 138 -15.11 -3.82 -7.37
N ASP A 139 -15.44 -3.40 -8.59
CA ASP A 139 -16.56 -3.95 -9.35
C ASP A 139 -16.27 -5.36 -9.87
N ASN A 140 -15.01 -5.68 -10.13
CA ASN A 140 -14.57 -6.94 -10.72
C ASN A 140 -13.84 -7.86 -9.71
N ARG A 141 -14.34 -7.98 -8.47
CA ARG A 141 -13.83 -8.89 -7.44
C ARG A 141 -14.80 -10.02 -7.08
N LYS A 142 -15.78 -10.30 -7.93
CA LYS A 142 -16.91 -11.20 -7.64
C LYS A 142 -16.54 -12.67 -7.82
N SER A 143 -15.50 -12.96 -8.58
CA SER A 143 -15.03 -14.32 -8.84
C SER A 143 -13.52 -14.42 -8.75
N TYR A 144 -13.02 -15.65 -8.56
CA TYR A 144 -11.57 -15.92 -8.63
C TYR A 144 -10.95 -15.48 -9.96
N SER A 145 -11.69 -15.68 -11.06
CA SER A 145 -11.27 -15.26 -12.39
C SER A 145 -11.06 -13.75 -12.47
N ASP A 146 -11.98 -12.97 -11.89
CA ASP A 146 -11.89 -11.51 -11.86
C ASP A 146 -10.69 -11.06 -11.02
N VAL A 147 -10.54 -11.59 -9.82
CA VAL A 147 -9.41 -11.28 -8.95
C VAL A 147 -8.09 -11.57 -9.66
N ARG A 148 -7.95 -12.75 -10.28
CA ARG A 148 -6.75 -13.13 -11.03
C ARG A 148 -6.48 -12.22 -12.22
N LYS A 149 -7.51 -11.69 -12.85
CA LYS A 149 -7.37 -10.76 -13.98
C LYS A 149 -6.84 -9.41 -13.53
N TYR A 150 -7.44 -8.82 -12.50
CA TYR A 150 -7.16 -7.44 -12.10
C TYR A 150 -6.01 -7.31 -11.09
N PHE A 151 -5.77 -8.33 -10.27
CA PHE A 151 -4.69 -8.34 -9.29
C PHE A 151 -3.53 -9.24 -9.72
N TYR A 152 -2.32 -8.86 -9.33
CA TYR A 152 -1.19 -9.77 -9.40
C TYR A 152 -1.29 -10.77 -8.25
N LEU A 153 -1.80 -11.94 -8.56
CA LEU A 153 -2.32 -12.89 -7.56
C LEU A 153 -1.29 -13.32 -6.52
N SER A 154 -0.03 -13.59 -6.92
CA SER A 154 1.00 -13.99 -5.94
C SER A 154 1.24 -12.91 -4.91
N ASN A 155 1.35 -11.63 -5.31
CA ASN A 155 1.51 -10.52 -4.38
C ASN A 155 0.30 -10.37 -3.44
N LEU A 156 -0.92 -10.57 -3.95
CA LEU A 156 -2.12 -10.52 -3.11
C LEU A 156 -2.13 -11.66 -2.08
N VAL A 157 -1.72 -12.86 -2.47
CA VAL A 157 -1.58 -14.01 -1.56
C VAL A 157 -0.46 -13.77 -0.55
N ASP A 158 0.69 -13.25 -1.00
CA ASP A 158 1.80 -12.88 -0.12
C ASP A 158 1.35 -11.87 0.93
N TYR A 159 0.56 -10.85 0.52
CA TYR A 159 0.02 -9.87 1.45
C TYR A 159 -0.85 -10.51 2.52
N GLN A 160 -1.75 -11.39 2.12
CA GLN A 160 -2.62 -12.10 3.06
C GLN A 160 -1.81 -12.97 4.03
N LEU A 161 -0.85 -13.75 3.52
CA LEU A 161 0.03 -14.58 4.32
C LEU A 161 0.88 -13.75 5.28
N HIS A 162 1.42 -12.62 4.82
CA HIS A 162 2.23 -11.71 5.62
C HIS A 162 1.43 -11.15 6.81
N VAL A 163 0.21 -10.64 6.55
CA VAL A 163 -0.67 -10.11 7.59
C VAL A 163 -1.04 -11.18 8.60
N MET A 164 -1.36 -12.39 8.13
CA MET A 164 -1.72 -13.52 9.00
C MET A 164 -0.54 -14.03 9.83
N ALA A 165 0.59 -14.31 9.19
CA ALA A 165 1.75 -14.90 9.84
C ALA A 165 2.37 -13.99 10.91
N LEU A 166 2.35 -12.69 10.68
CA LEU A 166 2.90 -11.70 11.60
C LEU A 166 1.84 -11.08 12.52
N CYS A 167 0.60 -11.55 12.46
CA CYS A 167 -0.52 -11.08 13.27
C CYS A 167 -0.65 -9.55 13.23
N ILE A 168 -0.63 -8.97 12.03
CA ILE A 168 -0.69 -7.52 11.84
C ILE A 168 -2.13 -7.06 11.93
N GLN A 169 -2.50 -6.36 13.01
CA GLN A 169 -3.89 -6.06 13.31
C GLN A 169 -4.49 -4.98 12.43
N ASP A 170 -3.77 -3.88 12.23
CA ASP A 170 -4.29 -2.71 11.53
C ASP A 170 -4.33 -2.85 10.00
N ASN A 171 -3.64 -3.83 9.46
CA ASN A 171 -3.59 -4.09 8.01
C ASN A 171 -4.65 -5.11 7.56
N TRP A 172 -5.48 -5.53 8.49
CA TRP A 172 -6.54 -6.47 8.20
C TRP A 172 -7.68 -5.77 7.44
N GLY A 173 -8.08 -6.34 6.34
CA GLY A 173 -9.12 -5.75 5.49
C GLY A 173 -8.59 -4.63 4.60
N ASN A 174 -9.13 -3.43 4.73
CA ASN A 174 -8.93 -2.34 3.79
C ASN A 174 -8.11 -1.16 4.34
N LYS A 175 -7.37 -1.36 5.43
CA LYS A 175 -6.61 -0.29 6.10
C LYS A 175 -5.11 -0.49 5.92
N ASN A 176 -4.35 0.60 5.98
CA ASN A 176 -2.88 0.63 6.03
C ASN A 176 -2.18 -0.13 4.90
N HIS A 177 -2.65 0.03 3.67
CA HIS A 177 -1.97 -0.47 2.48
C HIS A 177 -2.15 0.46 1.29
N PHE A 178 -1.39 0.19 0.25
CA PHE A 178 -1.52 0.87 -1.03
C PHE A 178 -1.93 -0.12 -2.12
N PHE A 179 -2.76 0.35 -3.04
CA PHE A 179 -2.97 -0.28 -4.33
C PHE A 179 -2.26 0.51 -5.41
N SER A 180 -1.54 -0.16 -6.28
CA SER A 180 -0.83 0.49 -7.36
C SER A 180 -0.93 -0.28 -8.66
N ILE A 181 -1.00 0.46 -9.78
CA ILE A 181 -0.91 -0.11 -11.13
C ILE A 181 0.19 0.64 -11.86
N ARG A 182 1.20 -0.10 -12.33
CA ARG A 182 2.37 0.50 -12.99
C ARG A 182 2.02 1.33 -14.22
N ASN A 183 1.12 0.81 -15.05
CA ASN A 183 0.71 1.49 -16.28
C ASN A 183 -0.67 1.03 -16.75
N ILE A 184 -1.69 1.85 -16.54
CA ILE A 184 -3.08 1.57 -16.92
C ILE A 184 -3.29 1.54 -18.45
N GLN A 185 -2.33 2.02 -19.23
CA GLN A 185 -2.37 1.99 -20.69
C GLN A 185 -1.88 0.66 -21.30
N LYS A 186 -1.45 -0.29 -20.44
CA LYS A 186 -1.03 -1.62 -20.88
C LYS A 186 -2.21 -2.57 -21.04
N ASN A 187 -2.05 -3.58 -21.90
CA ASN A 187 -3.05 -4.63 -22.05
C ASN A 187 -2.98 -5.59 -20.85
N ILE A 188 -4.12 -5.77 -20.17
CA ILE A 188 -4.22 -6.69 -19.03
C ILE A 188 -4.19 -8.16 -19.45
N ASP A 189 -4.57 -8.44 -20.68
CA ASP A 189 -4.61 -9.77 -21.30
C ASP A 189 -3.41 -9.98 -22.25
N ASP A 190 -2.29 -9.26 -22.02
CA ASP A 190 -1.06 -9.45 -22.80
C ASP A 190 -0.53 -10.88 -22.67
N ALA A 191 -0.06 -11.43 -23.77
CA ALA A 191 0.50 -12.79 -23.80
C ALA A 191 1.83 -12.90 -23.01
N ASP A 192 2.59 -11.80 -22.90
CA ASP A 192 3.74 -11.72 -22.00
C ASP A 192 3.26 -11.45 -20.56
N PRO A 193 3.47 -12.39 -19.63
CA PRO A 193 3.04 -12.23 -18.24
C PRO A 193 3.62 -10.98 -17.55
N THR A 194 4.83 -10.57 -17.93
CA THR A 194 5.48 -9.38 -17.37
C THR A 194 4.80 -8.10 -17.86
N GLU A 195 4.44 -8.03 -19.13
CA GLU A 195 3.68 -6.91 -19.69
C GLU A 195 2.28 -6.84 -19.09
N ALA A 196 1.57 -7.97 -19.00
CA ALA A 196 0.28 -8.07 -18.33
C ALA A 196 0.36 -7.63 -16.86
N ALA A 197 1.42 -8.03 -16.13
CA ALA A 197 1.63 -7.65 -14.74
C ALA A 197 1.74 -6.13 -14.53
N ARG A 198 2.20 -5.40 -15.54
CA ARG A 198 2.28 -3.93 -15.49
C ARG A 198 0.91 -3.25 -15.43
N ARG A 199 -0.15 -3.94 -15.85
CA ARG A 199 -1.55 -3.46 -15.79
C ARG A 199 -2.29 -3.96 -14.56
N LYS A 200 -1.78 -4.99 -13.88
CA LYS A 200 -2.41 -5.56 -12.68
C LYS A 200 -2.09 -4.75 -11.44
N CYS A 201 -3.02 -4.80 -10.49
CA CYS A 201 -2.87 -4.17 -9.19
C CYS A 201 -1.85 -4.93 -8.34
N ILE A 202 -0.95 -4.17 -7.74
CA ILE A 202 0.00 -4.61 -6.72
C ILE A 202 -0.43 -4.01 -5.38
N VAL A 203 -0.40 -4.82 -4.33
CA VAL A 203 -0.62 -4.40 -2.95
C VAL A 203 0.73 -4.13 -2.30
N SER A 204 0.83 -3.03 -1.57
CA SER A 204 1.99 -2.67 -0.75
C SER A 204 1.54 -2.42 0.68
N PRO A 205 2.12 -3.07 1.69
CA PRO A 205 1.78 -2.82 3.09
C PRO A 205 2.28 -1.45 3.55
N TRP A 206 1.66 -0.97 4.62
CA TRP A 206 2.03 0.27 5.28
C TRP A 206 1.71 0.16 6.77
N ASP A 207 2.52 0.81 7.62
CA ASP A 207 2.23 0.95 9.04
C ASP A 207 2.06 -0.40 9.77
N LEU A 208 3.15 -1.14 9.88
CA LEU A 208 3.16 -2.52 10.39
C LEU A 208 3.53 -2.61 11.88
N ASP A 209 3.42 -1.52 12.61
CA ASP A 209 3.82 -1.43 14.03
C ASP A 209 2.88 -2.19 14.97
N THR A 210 1.66 -2.48 14.55
CA THR A 210 0.67 -3.31 15.27
C THR A 210 0.84 -4.81 15.02
N SER A 211 2.03 -5.25 14.69
CA SER A 211 2.38 -6.66 14.42
C SER A 211 2.94 -7.37 15.66
N LEU A 212 3.08 -8.69 15.55
CA LEU A 212 3.78 -9.54 16.54
C LEU A 212 3.32 -9.30 17.99
N GLY A 213 2.01 -9.15 18.18
CA GLY A 213 1.40 -8.93 19.49
C GLY A 213 1.43 -7.49 19.98
N GLY A 214 1.73 -6.51 19.11
CA GLY A 214 1.54 -5.09 19.38
C GLY A 214 0.10 -4.66 19.16
N SER A 215 -0.43 -3.74 19.98
CA SER A 215 -1.70 -3.08 19.77
C SER A 215 -1.52 -1.64 19.28
N TYR A 216 -2.55 -1.09 18.65
CA TYR A 216 -2.55 0.28 18.09
C TYR A 216 -2.32 1.40 19.14
N ASP A 217 -2.55 1.11 20.41
CA ASP A 217 -2.33 2.03 21.54
C ASP A 217 -0.98 1.82 22.23
N GLY A 218 -0.12 0.96 21.69
CA GLY A 218 1.18 0.59 22.26
C GLY A 218 1.09 -0.39 23.42
N SER A 219 -0.09 -0.90 23.76
CA SER A 219 -0.25 -1.97 24.74
C SER A 219 0.11 -3.33 24.14
N LYS A 220 0.17 -4.35 25.01
CA LYS A 220 0.23 -5.73 24.56
C LYS A 220 -1.15 -6.16 24.08
N TYR A 221 -1.22 -6.78 22.92
CA TYR A 221 -2.46 -7.40 22.46
C TYR A 221 -2.73 -8.66 23.29
N ASP A 222 -3.78 -8.61 24.08
CA ASP A 222 -4.24 -9.74 24.91
C ASP A 222 -5.35 -10.57 24.23
N GLY A 223 -5.62 -10.27 22.95
CA GLY A 223 -6.58 -11.02 22.15
C GLY A 223 -6.15 -12.47 21.99
N ASN A 224 -7.11 -13.37 22.17
CA ASN A 224 -6.87 -14.78 21.90
C ASN A 224 -6.74 -14.98 20.37
N TYR A 225 -5.54 -15.19 19.89
CA TYR A 225 -5.29 -15.45 18.46
C TYR A 225 -6.08 -16.65 17.92
N SER A 226 -6.55 -17.56 18.80
CA SER A 226 -7.40 -18.67 18.40
C SER A 226 -8.83 -18.27 18.04
N SER A 227 -9.25 -17.06 18.43
CA SER A 227 -10.55 -16.48 18.07
C SER A 227 -10.46 -15.49 16.90
N TRP A 228 -9.28 -15.35 16.31
CA TRP A 228 -9.06 -14.49 15.18
C TRP A 228 -9.68 -15.13 13.92
N ASP A 229 -10.88 -14.68 13.58
CA ASP A 229 -11.65 -15.13 12.43
C ASP A 229 -11.35 -14.21 11.25
N PRO A 230 -10.60 -14.66 10.24
CA PRO A 230 -10.38 -13.93 9.02
C PRO A 230 -11.67 -13.90 8.19
N LYS A 231 -12.51 -12.90 8.39
CA LYS A 231 -13.74 -12.70 7.61
C LYS A 231 -13.45 -12.25 6.19
#